data_c7daf137e8165cf4e49f2a80eb196930
#
_entry.id   c7daf137e8165cf4e49f2a80eb196930
#
_cell.length_a   1.000
_cell.length_b   1.000
_cell.length_c   1.000
_cell.angle_alpha   90.00
_cell.angle_beta   90.00
_cell.angle_gamma   90.00
#
_symmetry.space_group_name_H-M   'P 1'
#
loop_
_entity.id
_entity.type
_entity.pdbx_description
1 polymer ?
#
loop_
_entity_poly.entity_id
_entity_poly.type
_entity_poly.pdbx_seq_one_letter_code
_entity_poly.pdbx_strand_id
1 'polypeptide(L)'
;MNLTMKMWGMKLMKIKRLVIEDNPTREVTSSRLFEKSVVQRNGEFAFDENGIFSYKIFPRYVDHKLNTDYGYIDFGELCIPRYSLTNKSELFRDLLHYNGFIYDGEYVKLDLSSDLTKYNTSKMLIGKEACLAVFGMAEEEYNLNVQSKICVIHPKYRPPIKDKITGKYHLSKINQAYIDIIRLKNRYDFYCAEIQERDIWFELAVKNHIISHLEIIYNQLISLMQDGKRSKVQLELKGHPVDGMCRAVITNNFSLDEDVVLIGSYFIKYLYPNLYNKYTVLGITDIDAVNQELLEGEYYCLLNRMPTIGAGSTIGMIPQFSTKDRDRYVFQLNPIVFSSLSADVDGDSLSIVALYTREACAEAKQLLASKNYLTNIDGSILNGIYEDLLYSLHRMTEKEETDEVEDLLNR
;
A
#
# COMPACT_ATOMS: atom_id res chain seq x y z
N MET A 1 -11.91 -32.23 14.15
CA MET A 1 -12.90 -31.55 13.29
C MET A 1 -12.11 -30.74 12.26
N ASN A 2 -11.68 -31.46 11.20
CA ASN A 2 -10.87 -30.88 10.10
C ASN A 2 -11.81 -30.33 9.04
N LEU A 3 -12.00 -29.01 9.05
CA LEU A 3 -12.59 -28.31 7.92
C LEU A 3 -11.45 -27.79 7.05
N THR A 4 -11.15 -28.58 6.06
CA THR A 4 -10.28 -28.33 4.95
C THR A 4 -10.70 -27.04 4.24
N MET A 5 -9.87 -26.02 4.33
CA MET A 5 -9.78 -24.93 3.35
C MET A 5 -9.30 -25.51 2.00
N LYS A 6 -10.23 -26.08 1.26
CA LYS A 6 -10.09 -26.41 -0.16
C LYS A 6 -11.04 -25.54 -0.96
N MET A 7 -10.82 -24.24 -0.93
CA MET A 7 -11.42 -23.34 -1.92
C MET A 7 -10.48 -22.17 -2.12
N TRP A 8 -10.17 -21.97 -3.36
CA TRP A 8 -9.31 -21.04 -4.05
C TRP A 8 -8.00 -21.70 -4.49
N GLY A 9 -8.03 -22.17 -5.73
CA GLY A 9 -6.85 -22.61 -6.48
C GLY A 9 -5.89 -21.46 -6.80
N MET A 10 -5.49 -20.70 -5.81
CA MET A 10 -4.29 -19.91 -5.87
C MET A 10 -3.13 -20.91 -5.83
N LYS A 11 -2.59 -21.27 -6.99
CA LYS A 11 -1.20 -21.69 -7.07
C LYS A 11 -0.44 -20.66 -6.26
N LEU A 12 0.06 -21.04 -5.08
CA LEU A 12 1.09 -20.29 -4.38
C LEU A 12 2.16 -20.00 -5.43
N MET A 13 2.18 -18.77 -5.94
CA MET A 13 3.32 -18.29 -6.72
C MET A 13 4.50 -18.51 -5.79
N LYS A 14 5.34 -19.52 -6.12
CA LYS A 14 6.65 -19.65 -5.51
C LYS A 14 7.29 -18.28 -5.75
N ILE A 15 7.38 -17.46 -4.70
CA ILE A 15 8.13 -16.22 -4.75
C ILE A 15 9.53 -16.65 -5.14
N LYS A 16 9.88 -16.43 -6.40
CA LYS A 16 11.23 -16.68 -6.87
C LYS A 16 12.13 -15.84 -5.99
N ARG A 17 13.09 -16.50 -5.33
CA ARG A 17 14.12 -15.84 -4.55
C ARG A 17 14.71 -14.73 -5.42
N LEU A 18 14.70 -13.49 -4.92
CA LEU A 18 15.37 -12.40 -5.61
C LEU A 18 16.87 -12.71 -5.57
N VAL A 19 17.39 -13.18 -6.68
CA VAL A 19 18.82 -13.37 -6.87
C VAL A 19 19.36 -12.05 -7.40
N ILE A 20 20.22 -11.41 -6.63
CA ILE A 20 20.90 -10.19 -7.07
C ILE A 20 22.03 -10.64 -7.99
N GLU A 21 21.84 -10.44 -9.28
CA GLU A 21 22.83 -10.75 -10.31
C GLU A 21 24.02 -9.78 -10.25
N ASP A 22 25.20 -10.29 -10.60
CA ASP A 22 26.41 -9.49 -10.67
C ASP A 22 26.34 -8.53 -11.86
N ASN A 23 26.06 -7.27 -11.58
CA ASN A 23 26.13 -6.19 -12.54
C ASN A 23 26.90 -5.01 -11.91
N PRO A 24 28.20 -4.88 -12.16
CA PRO A 24 29.03 -3.86 -11.53
C PRO A 24 28.55 -2.43 -11.77
N THR A 25 27.78 -2.19 -12.83
CA THR A 25 27.21 -0.86 -13.07
C THR A 25 26.11 -0.47 -12.07
N ARG A 26 25.60 -1.42 -11.29
CA ARG A 26 24.53 -1.24 -10.31
C ARG A 26 25.02 -1.31 -8.86
N GLU A 27 26.32 -1.48 -8.67
CA GLU A 27 26.91 -1.49 -7.32
C GLU A 27 26.98 -0.08 -6.76
N VAL A 28 26.48 0.09 -5.53
CA VAL A 28 26.52 1.34 -4.80
C VAL A 28 27.71 1.30 -3.85
N THR A 29 28.76 2.08 -4.15
CA THR A 29 30.02 2.06 -3.41
C THR A 29 30.31 3.37 -2.68
N SER A 30 29.68 4.50 -3.08
CA SER A 30 29.93 5.80 -2.50
C SER A 30 28.92 6.18 -1.42
N SER A 31 29.43 6.59 -0.26
CA SER A 31 28.63 7.19 0.82
C SER A 31 28.41 8.68 0.67
N ARG A 32 28.91 9.29 -0.40
CA ARG A 32 28.73 10.72 -0.67
C ARG A 32 27.36 10.98 -1.29
N LEU A 33 26.78 12.12 -0.97
CA LEU A 33 25.51 12.54 -1.56
C LEU A 33 25.74 13.20 -2.92
N PHE A 34 26.77 14.03 -3.02
CA PHE A 34 27.08 14.82 -4.20
C PHE A 34 28.53 14.63 -4.63
N GLU A 35 28.74 14.79 -5.93
CA GLU A 35 30.06 14.95 -6.51
C GLU A 35 30.59 16.38 -6.24
N LYS A 36 31.80 16.48 -5.73
CA LYS A 36 32.39 17.81 -5.41
C LYS A 36 32.78 18.62 -6.65
N SER A 37 32.97 17.95 -7.79
CA SER A 37 33.53 18.55 -9.01
C SER A 37 32.50 18.84 -10.11
N VAL A 38 31.28 18.34 -9.99
CA VAL A 38 30.27 18.45 -11.05
C VAL A 38 29.14 19.34 -10.59
N VAL A 39 29.04 20.52 -11.18
CA VAL A 39 27.94 21.48 -10.96
C VAL A 39 27.00 21.40 -12.14
N GLN A 40 25.71 21.20 -11.87
CA GLN A 40 24.66 21.20 -12.89
C GLN A 40 24.39 22.62 -13.42
N ARG A 41 23.67 22.72 -14.55
CA ARG A 41 23.31 24.02 -15.20
C ARG A 41 22.56 24.98 -14.27
N ASN A 42 21.87 24.46 -13.25
CA ASN A 42 21.16 25.25 -12.23
C ASN A 42 22.02 25.68 -11.04
N GLY A 43 23.33 25.45 -11.08
CA GLY A 43 24.25 25.79 -10.00
C GLY A 43 24.30 24.78 -8.84
N GLU A 44 23.58 23.68 -8.94
CA GLU A 44 23.57 22.61 -7.91
C GLU A 44 24.62 21.55 -8.21
N PHE A 45 25.15 20.90 -7.15
CA PHE A 45 26.01 19.76 -7.33
C PHE A 45 25.21 18.55 -7.84
N ALA A 46 25.81 17.78 -8.75
CA ALA A 46 25.25 16.51 -9.18
C ALA A 46 25.31 15.48 -8.05
N PHE A 47 24.34 14.54 -8.03
CA PHE A 47 24.44 13.39 -7.16
C PHE A 47 25.66 12.52 -7.55
N ASP A 48 26.31 11.94 -6.54
CA ASP A 48 27.46 11.06 -6.75
C ASP A 48 27.11 9.88 -7.66
N GLU A 49 27.90 9.64 -8.70
CA GLU A 49 27.62 8.60 -9.71
C GLU A 49 27.59 7.18 -9.14
N ASN A 50 28.30 6.93 -8.04
CA ASN A 50 28.37 5.64 -7.36
C ASN A 50 27.57 5.65 -6.04
N GLY A 51 26.80 6.71 -5.78
CA GLY A 51 26.03 6.91 -4.56
C GLY A 51 24.59 6.40 -4.65
N ILE A 52 23.91 6.45 -3.51
CA ILE A 52 22.53 5.96 -3.35
C ILE A 52 21.48 6.71 -4.16
N PHE A 53 21.80 7.86 -4.78
CA PHE A 53 20.92 8.65 -5.63
C PHE A 53 21.43 8.76 -7.08
N SER A 54 22.38 7.94 -7.46
CA SER A 54 22.98 7.92 -8.79
C SER A 54 21.96 7.68 -9.89
N TYR A 55 21.95 8.54 -10.90
CA TYR A 55 21.15 8.32 -12.12
C TYR A 55 21.76 7.23 -13.04
N LYS A 56 23.02 6.89 -12.83
CA LYS A 56 23.71 5.82 -13.55
C LYS A 56 23.27 4.45 -13.04
N ILE A 57 23.16 4.32 -11.71
CA ILE A 57 22.72 3.09 -11.04
C ILE A 57 21.19 2.96 -11.11
N PHE A 58 20.47 4.07 -10.93
CA PHE A 58 19.00 4.13 -10.90
C PHE A 58 18.50 5.01 -12.05
N PRO A 59 18.40 4.47 -13.29
CA PRO A 59 17.95 5.22 -14.44
C PRO A 59 16.54 5.78 -14.22
N ARG A 60 16.28 6.96 -14.79
CA ARG A 60 14.95 7.57 -14.71
C ARG A 60 13.95 6.66 -15.40
N TYR A 61 12.76 6.59 -14.82
CA TYR A 61 11.62 5.92 -15.40
C TYR A 61 11.26 6.56 -16.74
N VAL A 62 11.47 5.84 -17.83
CA VAL A 62 11.06 6.21 -19.18
C VAL A 62 10.05 5.16 -19.63
N ASP A 63 8.91 5.61 -20.17
CA ASP A 63 7.90 4.79 -20.85
C ASP A 63 7.00 3.90 -19.96
N HIS A 64 6.55 4.38 -18.80
CA HIS A 64 5.55 3.68 -17.97
C HIS A 64 5.84 2.18 -17.68
N LYS A 65 7.01 1.68 -18.03
CA LYS A 65 7.44 0.34 -17.66
C LYS A 65 7.89 0.34 -16.20
N LEU A 66 7.43 -0.63 -15.44
CA LEU A 66 7.95 -0.89 -14.11
C LEU A 66 9.45 -1.14 -14.21
N ASN A 67 10.25 -0.15 -13.86
CA ASN A 67 11.68 -0.32 -13.80
C ASN A 67 11.99 -1.17 -12.56
N THR A 68 12.29 -2.44 -12.76
CA THR A 68 12.71 -3.37 -11.73
C THR A 68 14.19 -3.20 -11.37
N ASP A 69 14.84 -2.19 -11.96
CA ASP A 69 16.26 -1.94 -11.74
C ASP A 69 16.50 -1.46 -10.31
N TYR A 70 17.29 -2.19 -9.61
CA TYR A 70 17.74 -1.92 -8.25
C TYR A 70 19.26 -1.76 -8.24
N GLY A 71 19.76 -0.94 -7.32
CA GLY A 71 21.16 -0.96 -6.95
C GLY A 71 21.42 -2.05 -5.91
N TYR A 72 22.67 -2.37 -5.65
CA TYR A 72 23.03 -3.26 -4.56
C TYR A 72 24.31 -2.79 -3.88
N ILE A 73 24.49 -3.20 -2.63
CA ILE A 73 25.74 -3.10 -1.88
C ILE A 73 26.29 -4.51 -1.78
N ASP A 74 27.54 -4.72 -2.20
CA ASP A 74 28.23 -5.99 -2.06
C ASP A 74 29.11 -5.95 -0.80
N PHE A 75 28.89 -6.88 0.10
CA PHE A 75 29.65 -7.03 1.32
C PHE A 75 30.84 -7.98 1.18
N GLY A 76 31.00 -8.61 0.02
CA GLY A 76 32.06 -9.58 -0.21
C GLY A 76 32.03 -10.73 0.80
N GLU A 77 33.10 -10.92 1.50
CA GLU A 77 33.25 -11.96 2.56
C GLU A 77 32.47 -11.66 3.83
N LEU A 78 32.05 -10.39 4.01
CA LEU A 78 31.27 -9.93 5.16
C LEU A 78 29.81 -10.32 5.01
N CYS A 79 29.52 -11.62 5.07
CA CYS A 79 28.15 -12.13 4.92
C CYS A 79 27.22 -11.58 6.01
N ILE A 80 26.03 -11.17 5.61
CA ILE A 80 24.98 -10.64 6.48
C ILE A 80 23.79 -11.61 6.57
N PRO A 81 23.04 -11.61 7.69
CA PRO A 81 21.89 -12.48 7.85
C PRO A 81 20.76 -12.15 6.86
N ARG A 82 20.00 -13.16 6.47
CA ARG A 82 18.74 -12.98 5.74
C ARG A 82 17.59 -12.76 6.71
N TYR A 83 16.70 -11.85 6.40
CA TYR A 83 15.55 -11.53 7.26
C TYR A 83 14.44 -12.61 7.33
N SER A 84 14.56 -13.71 6.60
CA SER A 84 13.57 -14.81 6.61
C SER A 84 13.69 -15.80 7.78
N LEU A 85 14.34 -15.41 8.88
CA LEU A 85 14.74 -16.30 9.97
C LEU A 85 13.71 -16.41 11.12
N THR A 86 12.44 -16.17 10.86
CA THR A 86 11.39 -16.14 11.89
C THR A 86 11.24 -17.46 12.69
N ASN A 87 11.67 -18.58 12.12
CA ASN A 87 11.51 -19.93 12.72
C ASN A 87 12.80 -20.48 13.37
N LYS A 88 13.84 -19.68 13.53
CA LYS A 88 15.11 -20.12 14.14
C LYS A 88 15.17 -19.74 15.63
N SER A 89 15.97 -20.47 16.41
CA SER A 89 16.16 -20.18 17.83
C SER A 89 16.73 -18.77 18.06
N GLU A 90 16.45 -18.21 19.22
CA GLU A 90 16.95 -16.88 19.59
C GLU A 90 18.49 -16.85 19.57
N LEU A 91 19.13 -17.87 20.15
CA LEU A 91 20.59 -18.00 20.15
C LEU A 91 21.17 -18.02 18.72
N PHE A 92 20.54 -18.73 17.78
CA PHE A 92 20.99 -18.77 16.39
C PHE A 92 20.92 -17.38 15.75
N ARG A 93 19.83 -16.64 15.99
CA ARG A 93 19.67 -15.28 15.50
C ARG A 93 20.72 -14.33 16.08
N ASP A 94 20.93 -14.42 17.41
CA ASP A 94 21.91 -13.57 18.08
C ASP A 94 23.34 -13.78 17.57
N LEU A 95 23.75 -15.01 17.38
CA LEU A 95 25.07 -15.32 16.81
C LEU A 95 25.19 -14.83 15.35
N LEU A 96 24.11 -15.01 14.57
CA LEU A 96 24.09 -14.60 13.17
C LEU A 96 24.05 -13.06 13.01
N HIS A 97 23.41 -12.36 13.98
CA HIS A 97 23.31 -10.89 14.04
C HIS A 97 24.52 -10.26 14.76
N TYR A 98 25.49 -11.06 15.18
CA TYR A 98 26.64 -10.56 15.94
C TYR A 98 26.25 -9.82 17.23
N ASN A 99 25.13 -10.20 17.85
CA ASN A 99 24.68 -9.70 19.14
C ASN A 99 25.40 -10.36 20.32
N GLY A 100 26.25 -11.33 20.04
CA GLY A 100 27.04 -12.07 21.01
C GLY A 100 28.04 -12.99 20.34
N PHE A 101 28.77 -13.70 21.15
CA PHE A 101 29.83 -14.63 20.76
C PHE A 101 29.84 -15.84 21.69
N ILE A 102 30.56 -16.90 21.29
CA ILE A 102 30.83 -18.06 22.16
C ILE A 102 32.23 -17.89 22.72
N TYR A 103 32.33 -18.00 24.03
CA TYR A 103 33.58 -17.96 24.75
C TYR A 103 33.72 -19.20 25.64
N ASP A 104 34.74 -19.99 25.40
CA ASP A 104 35.02 -21.25 26.16
C ASP A 104 33.78 -22.21 26.19
N GLY A 105 32.97 -22.19 25.12
CA GLY A 105 31.76 -23.02 24.98
C GLY A 105 30.46 -22.37 25.48
N GLU A 106 30.53 -21.23 26.14
CA GLU A 106 29.34 -20.52 26.65
C GLU A 106 28.99 -19.29 25.80
N TYR A 107 27.69 -19.03 25.69
CA TYR A 107 27.19 -17.82 24.99
C TYR A 107 27.35 -16.57 25.86
N VAL A 108 28.00 -15.56 25.29
CA VAL A 108 28.16 -14.24 25.89
C VAL A 108 27.47 -13.19 25.01
N LYS A 109 26.50 -12.48 25.59
CA LYS A 109 25.85 -11.37 24.88
C LYS A 109 26.82 -10.19 24.75
N LEU A 110 26.85 -9.58 23.57
CA LEU A 110 27.66 -8.40 23.31
C LEU A 110 27.07 -7.21 24.08
N ASP A 111 27.84 -6.65 24.99
CA ASP A 111 27.58 -5.39 25.64
C ASP A 111 28.78 -4.46 25.39
N LEU A 112 28.58 -3.48 24.51
CA LEU A 112 29.60 -2.50 24.12
C LEU A 112 30.01 -1.57 25.27
N SER A 113 29.26 -1.54 26.37
CA SER A 113 29.63 -0.83 27.60
C SER A 113 30.50 -1.64 28.54
N SER A 114 30.57 -2.96 28.33
CA SER A 114 31.39 -3.87 29.16
C SER A 114 32.86 -3.81 28.79
N ASP A 115 33.70 -4.11 29.79
CA ASP A 115 35.13 -4.30 29.57
C ASP A 115 35.40 -5.60 28.80
N LEU A 116 35.57 -5.48 27.50
CA LEU A 116 35.79 -6.58 26.56
C LEU A 116 37.25 -7.16 26.65
N THR A 117 38.14 -6.47 27.34
CA THR A 117 39.56 -6.91 27.50
C THR A 117 39.71 -8.18 28.33
N LYS A 118 38.62 -8.59 29.02
CA LYS A 118 38.55 -9.82 29.81
C LYS A 118 38.63 -11.11 28.97
N TYR A 119 38.23 -11.00 27.69
CA TYR A 119 38.08 -12.16 26.84
C TYR A 119 39.30 -12.35 25.95
N ASN A 120 39.87 -13.54 25.99
CA ASN A 120 40.98 -13.92 25.09
C ASN A 120 40.42 -14.26 23.71
N THR A 121 40.79 -13.49 22.70
CA THR A 121 40.27 -13.62 21.32
C THR A 121 40.54 -15.00 20.72
N SER A 122 41.58 -15.71 21.13
CA SER A 122 41.88 -17.07 20.63
C SER A 122 40.86 -18.15 21.06
N LYS A 123 40.03 -17.84 22.08
CA LYS A 123 38.98 -18.73 22.58
C LYS A 123 37.57 -18.30 22.15
N MET A 124 37.49 -17.27 21.32
CA MET A 124 36.22 -16.71 20.87
C MET A 124 35.83 -17.30 19.51
N LEU A 125 34.56 -17.65 19.40
CA LEU A 125 33.94 -17.99 18.13
C LEU A 125 32.81 -16.97 17.83
N ILE A 126 32.81 -16.39 16.62
CA ILE A 126 31.86 -15.42 16.18
C ILE A 126 31.18 -15.86 14.88
N GLY A 127 29.92 -15.40 14.66
CA GLY A 127 29.18 -15.53 13.41
C GLY A 127 29.15 -16.96 12.86
N LYS A 128 29.78 -17.21 11.72
CA LYS A 128 29.85 -18.51 11.06
C LYS A 128 30.46 -19.60 11.94
N GLU A 129 31.62 -19.33 12.50
CA GLU A 129 32.35 -20.29 13.32
C GLU A 129 31.53 -20.71 14.55
N ALA A 130 30.90 -19.74 15.21
CA ALA A 130 30.01 -19.99 16.34
C ALA A 130 28.80 -20.81 15.95
N CYS A 131 28.14 -20.48 14.84
CA CYS A 131 26.98 -21.21 14.36
C CYS A 131 27.33 -22.66 14.00
N LEU A 132 28.41 -22.90 13.30
CA LEU A 132 28.85 -24.25 12.95
C LEU A 132 29.17 -25.09 14.19
N ALA A 133 29.87 -24.50 15.16
CA ALA A 133 30.31 -25.18 16.40
C ALA A 133 29.10 -25.52 17.32
N VAL A 134 28.19 -24.58 17.53
CA VAL A 134 27.07 -24.73 18.49
C VAL A 134 25.95 -25.63 17.94
N PHE A 135 25.62 -25.46 16.66
CA PHE A 135 24.46 -26.17 16.07
C PHE A 135 24.85 -27.41 15.26
N GLY A 136 26.16 -27.68 15.09
CA GLY A 136 26.63 -28.82 14.31
C GLY A 136 26.15 -28.80 12.85
N MET A 137 25.83 -27.61 12.31
CA MET A 137 25.32 -27.48 10.97
C MET A 137 26.39 -27.53 9.90
N ALA A 138 26.02 -27.98 8.69
CA ALA A 138 26.90 -27.92 7.54
C ALA A 138 27.05 -26.46 7.03
N GLU A 139 28.19 -26.17 6.39
CA GLU A 139 28.46 -24.86 5.80
C GLU A 139 27.44 -24.45 4.75
N GLU A 140 26.93 -25.40 3.99
CA GLU A 140 25.85 -25.19 3.01
C GLU A 140 24.55 -24.71 3.68
N GLU A 141 24.20 -25.28 4.82
CA GLU A 141 23.04 -24.86 5.60
C GLU A 141 23.23 -23.45 6.18
N TYR A 142 24.42 -23.12 6.66
CA TYR A 142 24.76 -21.75 7.08
C TYR A 142 24.58 -20.77 5.93
N ASN A 143 25.09 -21.07 4.74
CA ASN A 143 25.03 -20.22 3.55
C ASN A 143 23.59 -19.95 3.08
N LEU A 144 22.64 -20.84 3.42
CA LEU A 144 21.22 -20.57 3.18
C LEU A 144 20.67 -19.42 4.03
N ASN A 145 21.26 -19.13 5.17
CA ASN A 145 20.79 -18.13 6.13
C ASN A 145 21.49 -16.78 6.01
N VAL A 146 22.51 -16.67 5.16
CA VAL A 146 23.28 -15.44 4.93
C VAL A 146 23.25 -15.00 3.47
N GLN A 147 23.67 -13.79 3.22
CA GLN A 147 23.84 -13.21 1.89
C GLN A 147 24.99 -12.21 1.87
N SER A 148 25.69 -12.11 0.74
CA SER A 148 26.77 -11.14 0.55
C SER A 148 26.26 -9.81 -0.02
N LYS A 149 25.08 -9.76 -0.59
CA LYS A 149 24.55 -8.57 -1.27
C LYS A 149 23.20 -8.17 -0.73
N ILE A 150 22.98 -6.86 -0.59
CA ILE A 150 21.67 -6.29 -0.27
C ILE A 150 21.18 -5.38 -1.39
N CYS A 151 19.89 -5.40 -1.62
CA CYS A 151 19.24 -4.52 -2.56
C CYS A 151 19.14 -3.10 -1.99
N VAL A 152 19.53 -2.11 -2.80
CA VAL A 152 19.30 -0.69 -2.54
C VAL A 152 18.06 -0.26 -3.30
N ILE A 153 17.03 0.16 -2.57
CA ILE A 153 15.72 0.52 -3.13
C ILE A 153 15.87 1.74 -4.03
N HIS A 154 15.11 1.75 -5.13
CA HIS A 154 15.12 2.86 -6.07
C HIS A 154 14.77 4.20 -5.38
N PRO A 155 15.49 5.31 -5.66
CA PRO A 155 15.26 6.62 -5.06
C PRO A 155 13.82 7.17 -5.17
N LYS A 156 13.06 6.72 -6.16
CA LYS A 156 11.62 7.04 -6.31
C LYS A 156 10.82 6.74 -5.05
N TYR A 157 11.17 5.69 -4.31
CA TYR A 157 10.48 5.27 -3.09
C TYR A 157 11.06 5.87 -1.81
N ARG A 158 12.21 6.52 -1.91
CA ARG A 158 12.93 7.19 -0.80
C ARG A 158 13.58 8.50 -1.27
N PRO A 159 12.81 9.44 -1.87
CA PRO A 159 13.38 10.65 -2.43
C PRO A 159 14.06 11.50 -1.36
N PRO A 160 15.16 12.19 -1.69
CA PRO A 160 15.70 13.23 -0.82
C PRO A 160 14.77 14.44 -0.83
N ILE A 161 14.51 15.03 0.31
CA ILE A 161 13.62 16.20 0.44
C ILE A 161 14.50 17.45 0.51
N LYS A 162 14.40 18.33 -0.49
CA LYS A 162 15.08 19.62 -0.49
C LYS A 162 14.23 20.65 0.26
N ASP A 163 14.79 21.23 1.30
CA ASP A 163 14.20 22.38 1.99
C ASP A 163 14.20 23.59 1.04
N LYS A 164 13.04 24.18 0.80
CA LYS A 164 12.86 25.30 -0.10
C LYS A 164 13.50 26.60 0.41
N ILE A 165 13.66 26.73 1.72
CA ILE A 165 14.20 27.95 2.37
C ILE A 165 15.71 27.87 2.47
N THR A 166 16.23 26.77 3.01
CA THR A 166 17.67 26.61 3.29
C THR A 166 18.45 25.99 2.14
N GLY A 167 17.77 25.43 1.14
CA GLY A 167 18.37 24.68 0.04
C GLY A 167 19.03 23.35 0.46
N LYS A 168 19.00 22.99 1.74
CA LYS A 168 19.61 21.77 2.27
C LYS A 168 18.72 20.57 1.99
N TYR A 169 19.36 19.40 1.82
CA TYR A 169 18.66 18.14 1.65
C TYR A 169 18.46 17.44 2.99
N HIS A 170 17.21 17.08 3.27
CA HIS A 170 16.83 16.22 4.38
C HIS A 170 16.75 14.78 3.88
N LEU A 171 17.47 13.89 4.56
CA LEU A 171 17.48 12.47 4.26
C LEU A 171 16.55 11.73 5.21
N SER A 172 15.77 10.81 4.67
CA SER A 172 14.98 9.88 5.48
C SER A 172 15.89 8.94 6.26
N LYS A 173 15.38 8.31 7.32
CA LYS A 173 16.12 7.31 8.11
C LYS A 173 16.65 6.17 7.24
N ILE A 174 15.92 5.75 6.20
CA ILE A 174 16.37 4.73 5.24
C ILE A 174 17.61 5.21 4.48
N ASN A 175 17.58 6.44 3.98
CA ASN A 175 18.71 7.01 3.22
C ASN A 175 19.95 7.14 4.08
N GLN A 176 19.78 7.61 5.31
CA GLN A 176 20.89 7.72 6.26
C GLN A 176 21.48 6.35 6.59
N ALA A 177 20.63 5.35 6.84
CA ALA A 177 21.08 3.99 7.12
C ALA A 177 21.87 3.38 5.96
N TYR A 178 21.45 3.56 4.70
CA TYR A 178 22.25 3.11 3.54
C TYR A 178 23.63 3.80 3.49
N ILE A 179 23.68 5.11 3.73
CA ILE A 179 24.95 5.86 3.74
C ILE A 179 25.88 5.33 4.84
N ASP A 180 25.35 5.08 6.02
CA ASP A 180 26.15 4.62 7.16
C ASP A 180 26.62 3.17 6.96
N ILE A 181 25.81 2.30 6.36
CA ILE A 181 26.22 0.96 5.94
C ILE A 181 27.41 1.03 4.96
N ILE A 182 27.31 1.88 3.92
CA ILE A 182 28.39 2.01 2.93
C ILE A 182 29.68 2.55 3.58
N ARG A 183 29.55 3.50 4.51
CA ARG A 183 30.70 4.01 5.27
C ARG A 183 31.37 2.93 6.10
N LEU A 184 30.57 2.12 6.80
CA LEU A 184 31.07 1.02 7.61
C LEU A 184 31.75 -0.04 6.75
N LYS A 185 31.12 -0.42 5.63
CA LYS A 185 31.70 -1.35 4.65
C LYS A 185 33.03 -0.83 4.13
N ASN A 186 33.08 0.40 3.63
CA ASN A 186 34.28 0.97 3.07
C ASN A 186 35.43 1.07 4.12
N ARG A 187 35.06 1.33 5.38
CA ARG A 187 36.04 1.31 6.49
C ARG A 187 36.53 -0.10 6.77
N TYR A 188 35.65 -1.10 6.71
CA TYR A 188 36.03 -2.50 6.89
C TYR A 188 36.93 -2.98 5.77
N ASP A 189 36.61 -2.68 4.50
CA ASP A 189 37.45 -3.05 3.35
C ASP A 189 38.82 -2.42 3.42
N PHE A 190 38.90 -1.14 3.80
CA PHE A 190 40.16 -0.43 4.01
C PHE A 190 41.00 -1.09 5.13
N TYR A 191 40.32 -1.42 6.24
CA TYR A 191 40.95 -2.10 7.37
C TYR A 191 41.54 -3.45 6.94
N CYS A 192 40.77 -4.27 6.24
CA CYS A 192 41.23 -5.58 5.75
C CYS A 192 42.38 -5.48 4.75
N ALA A 193 42.46 -4.38 3.98
CA ALA A 193 43.54 -4.17 3.02
C ALA A 193 44.85 -3.73 3.67
N GLU A 194 44.80 -2.96 4.77
CA GLU A 194 45.96 -2.34 5.40
C GLU A 194 46.54 -3.17 6.58
N ILE A 195 45.69 -3.95 7.25
CA ILE A 195 46.05 -4.65 8.49
C ILE A 195 46.15 -6.16 8.24
N GLN A 196 47.33 -6.74 8.54
CA GLN A 196 47.60 -8.16 8.34
C GLN A 196 47.02 -9.06 9.45
N GLU A 197 46.74 -8.50 10.63
CA GLU A 197 46.22 -9.27 11.76
C GLU A 197 44.71 -9.03 11.91
N ARG A 198 43.95 -10.13 11.96
CA ARG A 198 42.49 -10.09 12.17
C ARG A 198 42.13 -9.59 13.57
N ASP A 199 41.49 -8.43 13.69
CA ASP A 199 40.92 -7.97 14.96
C ASP A 199 39.45 -8.41 15.06
N ILE A 200 39.21 -9.43 15.85
CA ILE A 200 37.90 -10.03 16.07
C ILE A 200 36.87 -9.00 16.65
N TRP A 201 37.35 -8.11 17.53
CA TRP A 201 36.49 -7.09 18.13
C TRP A 201 36.06 -6.03 17.14
N PHE A 202 36.96 -5.60 16.28
CA PHE A 202 36.62 -4.67 15.21
C PHE A 202 35.62 -5.28 14.23
N GLU A 203 35.87 -6.54 13.83
CA GLU A 203 34.97 -7.27 12.94
C GLU A 203 33.60 -7.44 13.57
N LEU A 204 33.49 -7.85 14.82
CA LEU A 204 32.25 -8.03 15.57
C LEU A 204 31.48 -6.70 15.65
N ALA A 205 32.14 -5.61 16.02
CA ALA A 205 31.51 -4.29 16.14
C ALA A 205 31.00 -3.79 14.80
N VAL A 206 31.80 -3.86 13.72
CA VAL A 206 31.37 -3.39 12.38
C VAL A 206 30.19 -4.19 11.87
N LYS A 207 30.22 -5.52 11.98
CA LYS A 207 29.13 -6.39 11.55
C LYS A 207 27.85 -6.12 12.33
N ASN A 208 27.92 -5.99 13.65
CA ASN A 208 26.79 -5.64 14.50
C ASN A 208 26.18 -4.28 14.09
N HIS A 209 27.00 -3.26 13.87
CA HIS A 209 26.53 -1.95 13.41
C HIS A 209 25.88 -1.99 12.02
N ILE A 210 26.44 -2.75 11.08
CA ILE A 210 25.83 -2.92 9.75
C ILE A 210 24.44 -3.55 9.90
N ILE A 211 24.31 -4.59 10.73
CA ILE A 211 23.04 -5.28 10.93
C ILE A 211 22.01 -4.37 11.59
N SER A 212 22.40 -3.58 12.59
CA SER A 212 21.49 -2.61 13.23
C SER A 212 20.95 -1.56 12.23
N HIS A 213 21.79 -1.10 11.30
CA HIS A 213 21.32 -0.22 10.23
C HIS A 213 20.41 -0.93 9.22
N LEU A 214 20.64 -2.21 8.93
CA LEU A 214 19.75 -3.03 8.10
C LEU A 214 18.40 -3.22 8.77
N GLU A 215 18.34 -3.39 10.07
CA GLU A 215 17.08 -3.46 10.83
C GLU A 215 16.31 -2.14 10.75
N ILE A 216 16.98 -1.00 10.79
CA ILE A 216 16.34 0.30 10.57
C ILE A 216 15.71 0.35 9.17
N ILE A 217 16.42 -0.09 8.14
CA ILE A 217 15.89 -0.13 6.77
C ILE A 217 14.67 -1.05 6.70
N TYR A 218 14.78 -2.26 7.24
CA TYR A 218 13.70 -3.25 7.24
C TYR A 218 12.45 -2.74 7.94
N ASN A 219 12.59 -2.21 9.16
CA ASN A 219 11.47 -1.68 9.93
C ASN A 219 10.80 -0.48 9.24
N GLN A 220 11.59 0.41 8.64
CA GLN A 220 11.05 1.53 7.86
C GLN A 220 10.31 1.06 6.61
N LEU A 221 10.77 0.01 5.95
CA LEU A 221 10.08 -0.58 4.80
C LEU A 221 8.75 -1.23 5.18
N ILE A 222 8.75 -2.01 6.27
CA ILE A 222 7.50 -2.58 6.79
C ILE A 222 6.51 -1.47 7.12
N SER A 223 6.97 -0.42 7.81
CA SER A 223 6.14 0.73 8.13
C SER A 223 5.58 1.41 6.87
N LEU A 224 6.42 1.66 5.85
CA LEU A 224 5.96 2.21 4.57
C LEU A 224 4.94 1.33 3.85
N MET A 225 5.07 0.01 3.98
CA MET A 225 4.21 -0.96 3.31
C MET A 225 2.90 -1.19 4.06
N GLN A 226 2.92 -1.29 5.39
CA GLN A 226 1.80 -1.81 6.19
C GLN A 226 1.22 -0.81 7.18
N ASP A 227 2.02 0.11 7.72
CA ASP A 227 1.62 0.94 8.84
C ASP A 227 0.82 2.17 8.43
N GLY A 228 -0.35 2.29 9.05
CA GLY A 228 -1.19 3.48 8.99
C GLY A 228 -1.94 3.68 7.67
N LYS A 229 -2.78 4.72 7.67
CA LYS A 229 -3.68 5.05 6.54
C LYS A 229 -2.95 5.42 5.24
N ARG A 230 -1.67 5.80 5.32
CA ARG A 230 -0.84 6.23 4.17
C ARG A 230 0.11 5.14 3.68
N SER A 231 0.05 3.94 4.23
CA SER A 231 0.88 2.82 3.77
C SER A 231 0.54 2.42 2.33
N LYS A 232 1.51 1.85 1.63
CA LYS A 232 1.33 1.40 0.24
C LYS A 232 0.23 0.36 0.10
N VAL A 233 0.13 -0.56 1.05
CA VAL A 233 -0.94 -1.57 1.08
C VAL A 233 -2.32 -0.90 1.21
N GLN A 234 -2.45 0.11 2.07
CA GLN A 234 -3.74 0.80 2.26
C GLN A 234 -4.11 1.66 1.05
N LEU A 235 -3.17 2.43 0.51
CA LEU A 235 -3.45 3.38 -0.58
C LEU A 235 -3.51 2.72 -1.95
N GLU A 236 -2.58 1.81 -2.25
CA GLU A 236 -2.41 1.29 -3.60
C GLU A 236 -3.06 -0.09 -3.79
N LEU A 237 -3.02 -0.97 -2.77
CA LEU A 237 -3.61 -2.30 -2.88
C LEU A 237 -5.09 -2.32 -2.48
N LYS A 238 -5.41 -1.82 -1.27
CA LYS A 238 -6.80 -1.79 -0.78
C LYS A 238 -7.62 -0.67 -1.40
N GLY A 239 -7.01 0.45 -1.73
CA GLY A 239 -7.64 1.58 -2.39
C GLY A 239 -7.63 1.50 -3.92
N HIS A 240 -7.13 0.40 -4.50
CA HIS A 240 -7.11 0.26 -5.96
C HIS A 240 -8.55 0.08 -6.49
N PRO A 241 -8.97 0.88 -7.49
CA PRO A 241 -10.27 0.70 -8.11
C PRO A 241 -10.38 -0.68 -8.75
N VAL A 242 -11.48 -1.37 -8.49
CA VAL A 242 -11.82 -2.63 -9.16
C VAL A 242 -12.66 -2.31 -10.39
N ASP A 243 -12.48 -3.04 -11.48
CA ASP A 243 -13.28 -2.89 -12.68
C ASP A 243 -14.78 -3.08 -12.35
N GLY A 244 -15.62 -2.23 -12.91
CA GLY A 244 -17.04 -2.24 -12.62
C GLY A 244 -17.41 -1.60 -11.27
N MET A 245 -16.48 -0.92 -10.60
CA MET A 245 -16.72 -0.22 -9.36
C MET A 245 -16.33 1.27 -9.47
N CYS A 246 -17.17 2.12 -8.90
CA CYS A 246 -16.90 3.57 -8.80
C CYS A 246 -17.28 4.08 -7.42
N ARG A 247 -16.71 5.23 -7.05
CA ARG A 247 -17.06 5.95 -5.82
C ARG A 247 -17.22 7.43 -6.14
N ALA A 248 -18.31 8.02 -5.65
CA ALA A 248 -18.57 9.44 -5.79
C ALA A 248 -19.31 10.01 -4.58
N VAL A 249 -19.29 11.32 -4.47
CA VAL A 249 -20.09 12.06 -3.50
C VAL A 249 -21.56 11.95 -3.89
N ILE A 250 -22.45 11.89 -2.89
CA ILE A 250 -23.88 11.80 -3.08
C ILE A 250 -24.57 13.16 -2.95
N THR A 251 -25.66 13.28 -3.65
CA THR A 251 -26.61 14.40 -3.53
C THR A 251 -28.03 13.86 -3.52
N ASN A 252 -28.94 14.62 -2.93
CA ASN A 252 -30.35 14.29 -2.91
C ASN A 252 -31.03 14.64 -4.26
N ASN A 253 -32.01 13.82 -4.63
CA ASN A 253 -32.92 14.11 -5.74
C ASN A 253 -34.29 13.49 -5.44
N PHE A 254 -35.24 14.34 -5.02
CA PHE A 254 -36.59 13.93 -4.62
C PHE A 254 -37.44 13.44 -5.79
N SER A 255 -37.04 13.74 -7.04
CA SER A 255 -37.80 13.32 -8.25
C SER A 255 -37.42 11.90 -8.71
N LEU A 256 -36.47 11.24 -8.04
CA LEU A 256 -36.08 9.86 -8.35
C LEU A 256 -37.00 8.90 -7.58
N ASP A 257 -37.26 7.77 -8.22
CA ASP A 257 -37.78 6.59 -7.56
C ASP A 257 -36.79 6.07 -6.51
N GLU A 258 -37.27 5.48 -5.42
CA GLU A 258 -36.42 4.95 -4.34
C GLU A 258 -35.49 3.86 -4.79
N ASP A 259 -35.79 3.14 -5.86
CA ASP A 259 -35.00 2.07 -6.42
C ASP A 259 -33.97 2.54 -7.46
N VAL A 260 -33.97 3.83 -7.83
CA VAL A 260 -33.11 4.37 -8.89
C VAL A 260 -31.96 5.15 -8.33
N VAL A 261 -30.77 4.89 -8.85
CA VAL A 261 -29.58 5.73 -8.67
C VAL A 261 -29.24 6.45 -9.97
N LEU A 262 -29.21 7.79 -9.93
CA LEU A 262 -28.77 8.60 -11.06
C LEU A 262 -27.26 8.84 -10.94
N ILE A 263 -26.50 8.28 -11.87
CA ILE A 263 -25.04 8.24 -11.87
C ILE A 263 -24.50 9.29 -12.83
N GLY A 264 -23.47 10.01 -12.44
CA GLY A 264 -22.81 10.97 -13.34
C GLY A 264 -22.24 10.30 -14.60
N SER A 265 -22.40 10.94 -15.75
CA SER A 265 -21.99 10.40 -17.05
C SER A 265 -20.49 10.02 -17.15
N TYR A 266 -19.65 10.64 -16.34
CA TYR A 266 -18.22 10.31 -16.26
C TYR A 266 -17.95 8.83 -15.93
N PHE A 267 -18.85 8.20 -15.17
CA PHE A 267 -18.66 6.84 -14.66
C PHE A 267 -19.08 5.74 -15.62
N ILE A 268 -19.76 6.05 -16.75
CA ILE A 268 -20.22 5.04 -17.73
C ILE A 268 -19.07 4.14 -18.18
N LYS A 269 -17.93 4.73 -18.54
CA LYS A 269 -16.75 4.01 -19.05
C LYS A 269 -16.11 3.05 -18.05
N TYR A 270 -16.36 3.26 -16.75
CA TYR A 270 -15.81 2.42 -15.68
C TYR A 270 -16.81 1.35 -15.24
N LEU A 271 -18.09 1.70 -15.19
CA LEU A 271 -19.14 0.78 -14.77
C LEU A 271 -19.60 -0.13 -15.91
N TYR A 272 -19.76 0.42 -17.12
CA TYR A 272 -20.24 -0.33 -18.29
C TYR A 272 -19.39 -0.03 -19.53
N PRO A 273 -18.12 -0.48 -19.56
CA PRO A 273 -17.20 -0.16 -20.66
C PRO A 273 -17.69 -0.63 -22.03
N ASN A 274 -18.41 -1.75 -22.08
CA ASN A 274 -18.96 -2.28 -23.33
C ASN A 274 -20.05 -1.35 -23.91
N LEU A 275 -20.94 -0.84 -23.06
CA LEU A 275 -21.98 0.11 -23.45
C LEU A 275 -21.36 1.45 -23.83
N TYR A 276 -20.37 1.92 -23.06
CA TYR A 276 -19.62 3.12 -23.40
C TYR A 276 -19.02 3.02 -24.80
N ASN A 277 -18.31 1.94 -25.10
CA ASN A 277 -17.67 1.73 -26.41
C ASN A 277 -18.71 1.60 -27.55
N LYS A 278 -19.87 0.98 -27.27
CA LYS A 278 -20.95 0.80 -28.24
C LYS A 278 -21.63 2.12 -28.63
N TYR A 279 -21.87 3.00 -27.66
CA TYR A 279 -22.65 4.22 -27.84
C TYR A 279 -21.83 5.52 -27.84
N THR A 280 -20.48 5.42 -27.92
CA THR A 280 -19.62 6.60 -28.02
C THR A 280 -19.08 6.76 -29.44
N VAL A 281 -19.38 7.87 -30.06
CA VAL A 281 -18.86 8.25 -31.40
C VAL A 281 -18.15 9.59 -31.28
N LEU A 282 -16.91 9.67 -31.75
CA LEU A 282 -16.08 10.88 -31.69
C LEU A 282 -15.97 11.51 -30.28
N GLY A 283 -16.00 10.67 -29.26
CA GLY A 283 -15.89 11.14 -27.86
C GLY A 283 -17.22 11.64 -27.23
N ILE A 284 -18.30 11.57 -27.97
CA ILE A 284 -19.66 11.91 -27.50
C ILE A 284 -20.41 10.61 -27.26
N THR A 285 -20.90 10.42 -26.03
CA THR A 285 -21.68 9.25 -25.62
C THR A 285 -23.16 9.56 -25.69
N ASP A 286 -23.93 8.71 -26.38
CA ASP A 286 -25.37 8.74 -26.36
C ASP A 286 -25.88 8.11 -25.05
N ILE A 287 -26.15 8.97 -24.06
CA ILE A 287 -26.51 8.56 -22.69
C ILE A 287 -27.91 7.96 -22.67
N ASP A 288 -28.82 8.47 -23.50
CA ASP A 288 -30.22 8.00 -23.57
C ASP A 288 -30.27 6.57 -24.09
N ALA A 289 -29.47 6.26 -25.13
CA ALA A 289 -29.33 4.90 -25.64
C ALA A 289 -28.72 3.95 -24.62
N VAL A 290 -27.73 4.42 -23.83
CA VAL A 290 -27.14 3.63 -22.72
C VAL A 290 -28.21 3.33 -21.67
N ASN A 291 -28.97 4.32 -21.23
CA ASN A 291 -30.01 4.15 -20.23
C ASN A 291 -31.13 3.20 -20.71
N GLN A 292 -31.51 3.31 -21.96
CA GLN A 292 -32.53 2.40 -22.56
C GLN A 292 -32.04 0.95 -22.56
N GLU A 293 -30.77 0.69 -22.96
CA GLU A 293 -30.23 -0.68 -22.94
C GLU A 293 -30.08 -1.23 -21.53
N LEU A 294 -29.71 -0.39 -20.55
CA LEU A 294 -29.66 -0.80 -19.14
C LEU A 294 -31.03 -1.21 -18.61
N LEU A 295 -32.05 -0.47 -18.96
CA LEU A 295 -33.43 -0.75 -18.54
C LEU A 295 -33.98 -2.01 -19.22
N GLU A 296 -33.84 -2.13 -20.54
CA GLU A 296 -34.30 -3.28 -21.33
C GLU A 296 -33.55 -4.59 -20.94
N GLY A 297 -32.27 -4.47 -20.60
CA GLY A 297 -31.44 -5.59 -20.17
C GLY A 297 -31.60 -5.98 -18.70
N GLU A 298 -32.48 -5.31 -17.95
CA GLU A 298 -32.68 -5.51 -16.50
C GLU A 298 -31.33 -5.49 -15.73
N TYR A 299 -30.49 -4.47 -15.99
CA TYR A 299 -29.24 -4.30 -15.26
C TYR A 299 -29.50 -3.68 -13.88
N TYR A 300 -28.79 -4.21 -12.89
CA TYR A 300 -28.80 -3.72 -11.52
C TYR A 300 -27.37 -3.41 -11.07
N CYS A 301 -27.26 -2.60 -10.03
CA CYS A 301 -26.01 -2.35 -9.34
C CYS A 301 -26.21 -2.47 -7.83
N LEU A 302 -25.11 -2.68 -7.11
CA LEU A 302 -25.11 -2.60 -5.66
C LEU A 302 -24.52 -1.26 -5.23
N LEU A 303 -25.22 -0.60 -4.31
CA LEU A 303 -24.80 0.63 -3.67
C LEU A 303 -24.36 0.31 -2.24
N ASN A 304 -23.19 0.78 -1.85
CA ASN A 304 -22.63 0.53 -0.51
C ASN A 304 -22.00 1.80 0.08
N ARG A 305 -22.27 2.07 1.37
CA ARG A 305 -21.56 3.07 2.16
C ARG A 305 -20.52 2.43 3.06
N MET A 306 -19.32 2.99 3.05
CA MET A 306 -18.24 2.58 3.95
C MET A 306 -18.10 3.58 5.11
N PRO A 307 -18.03 3.13 6.37
CA PRO A 307 -17.99 1.72 6.80
C PRO A 307 -19.36 1.04 6.68
N THR A 308 -19.36 -0.25 6.28
CA THR A 308 -20.58 -1.07 6.27
C THR A 308 -20.95 -1.42 7.71
N ILE A 309 -21.96 -0.74 8.25
CA ILE A 309 -22.36 -0.86 9.66
C ILE A 309 -23.35 -1.99 9.86
N GLY A 310 -24.24 -2.20 8.88
CA GLY A 310 -25.30 -3.19 8.95
C GLY A 310 -25.78 -3.66 7.58
N ALA A 311 -26.80 -4.50 7.57
CA ALA A 311 -27.38 -5.04 6.35
C ALA A 311 -27.90 -3.95 5.41
N GLY A 312 -28.48 -2.87 5.95
CA GLY A 312 -28.97 -1.73 5.19
C GLY A 312 -27.89 -0.87 4.51
N SER A 313 -26.62 -1.06 4.86
CA SER A 313 -25.51 -0.33 4.23
C SER A 313 -25.20 -0.79 2.80
N THR A 314 -25.83 -1.88 2.32
CA THR A 314 -25.71 -2.38 0.95
C THR A 314 -27.11 -2.60 0.38
N ILE A 315 -27.47 -1.86 -0.68
CA ILE A 315 -28.77 -1.94 -1.33
C ILE A 315 -28.62 -2.17 -2.83
N GLY A 316 -29.58 -2.89 -3.42
CA GLY A 316 -29.73 -3.03 -4.87
C GLY A 316 -30.35 -1.77 -5.45
N MET A 317 -29.90 -1.31 -6.62
CA MET A 317 -30.41 -0.13 -7.30
C MET A 317 -30.49 -0.36 -8.82
N ILE A 318 -31.38 0.36 -9.47
CA ILE A 318 -31.47 0.47 -10.92
C ILE A 318 -30.57 1.61 -11.38
N PRO A 319 -29.53 1.33 -12.15
CA PRO A 319 -28.58 2.36 -12.60
C PRO A 319 -29.19 3.19 -13.75
N GLN A 320 -29.12 4.51 -13.64
CA GLN A 320 -29.38 5.46 -14.71
C GLN A 320 -28.24 6.48 -14.78
N PHE A 321 -27.91 6.98 -15.96
CA PHE A 321 -26.89 7.99 -16.13
C PHE A 321 -27.49 9.36 -16.44
N SER A 322 -26.94 10.40 -15.78
CA SER A 322 -27.39 11.77 -15.97
C SER A 322 -26.93 12.32 -17.32
N THR A 323 -27.84 12.98 -18.03
CA THR A 323 -27.52 13.73 -19.25
C THR A 323 -27.02 15.15 -18.96
N LYS A 324 -27.14 15.61 -17.69
CA LYS A 324 -26.75 16.97 -17.28
C LYS A 324 -25.29 17.02 -16.92
N ASP A 325 -24.53 17.93 -17.54
CA ASP A 325 -23.08 18.07 -17.30
C ASP A 325 -22.73 18.46 -15.86
N ARG A 326 -23.60 19.23 -15.19
CA ARG A 326 -23.42 19.59 -13.77
C ARG A 326 -23.37 18.37 -12.82
N ASP A 327 -24.04 17.27 -13.20
CA ASP A 327 -24.16 16.06 -12.38
C ASP A 327 -23.07 15.03 -12.71
N ARG A 328 -22.12 15.39 -13.57
CA ARG A 328 -21.14 14.50 -14.20
C ARG A 328 -20.32 13.64 -13.24
N TYR A 329 -20.08 14.10 -12.02
CA TYR A 329 -19.19 13.47 -11.05
C TYR A 329 -19.85 13.07 -9.74
N VAL A 330 -21.17 13.06 -9.66
CA VAL A 330 -21.93 12.76 -8.44
C VAL A 330 -22.90 11.61 -8.64
N PHE A 331 -23.34 11.02 -7.54
CA PHE A 331 -24.49 10.10 -7.52
C PHE A 331 -25.66 10.83 -6.88
N GLN A 332 -26.84 10.70 -7.49
CA GLN A 332 -28.08 11.26 -6.94
C GLN A 332 -29.02 10.13 -6.51
N LEU A 333 -29.63 10.28 -5.37
CA LEU A 333 -30.48 9.29 -4.73
C LEU A 333 -31.72 9.97 -4.17
N ASN A 334 -32.80 9.22 -4.09
CA ASN A 334 -33.94 9.64 -3.27
C ASN A 334 -33.53 9.61 -1.79
N PRO A 335 -33.78 10.69 -1.02
CA PRO A 335 -33.39 10.78 0.39
C PRO A 335 -33.98 9.69 1.28
N ILE A 336 -35.05 9.03 0.89
CA ILE A 336 -35.67 7.94 1.66
C ILE A 336 -34.71 6.80 1.96
N VAL A 337 -33.69 6.56 1.11
CA VAL A 337 -32.71 5.50 1.27
C VAL A 337 -31.52 5.89 2.15
N PHE A 338 -31.41 7.15 2.56
CA PHE A 338 -30.27 7.64 3.32
C PHE A 338 -30.17 7.02 4.72
N SER A 339 -31.34 6.80 5.36
CA SER A 339 -31.38 6.19 6.70
C SER A 339 -30.75 4.80 6.74
N SER A 340 -31.10 3.93 5.79
CA SER A 340 -30.54 2.57 5.72
C SER A 340 -29.05 2.57 5.42
N LEU A 341 -28.59 3.52 4.59
CA LEU A 341 -27.18 3.72 4.28
C LEU A 341 -26.42 4.45 5.41
N SER A 342 -27.14 4.98 6.40
CA SER A 342 -26.59 5.91 7.41
C SER A 342 -25.79 7.04 6.74
N ALA A 343 -26.31 7.57 5.61
CA ALA A 343 -25.63 8.53 4.76
C ALA A 343 -26.21 9.93 4.95
N ASP A 344 -25.38 10.95 4.72
CA ASP A 344 -25.75 12.36 4.76
C ASP A 344 -25.16 13.09 3.53
N VAL A 345 -25.71 14.25 3.19
CA VAL A 345 -25.28 15.07 2.04
C VAL A 345 -24.22 16.11 2.38
N ASP A 346 -23.54 15.93 3.50
CA ASP A 346 -22.44 16.78 3.99
C ASP A 346 -21.08 16.53 3.31
N GLY A 347 -21.06 15.69 2.27
CA GLY A 347 -19.83 15.26 1.58
C GLY A 347 -19.60 13.76 1.62
N ASP A 348 -20.57 13.01 2.13
CA ASP A 348 -20.53 11.55 2.11
C ASP A 348 -20.39 11.00 0.68
N SER A 349 -19.67 9.90 0.56
CA SER A 349 -19.46 9.21 -0.70
C SER A 349 -19.85 7.76 -0.61
N LEU A 350 -20.50 7.26 -1.64
CA LEU A 350 -20.89 5.88 -1.78
C LEU A 350 -20.10 5.17 -2.88
N SER A 351 -20.04 3.85 -2.77
CA SER A 351 -19.46 2.99 -3.80
C SER A 351 -20.57 2.27 -4.55
N ILE A 352 -20.47 2.27 -5.88
CA ILE A 352 -21.35 1.52 -6.77
C ILE A 352 -20.57 0.38 -7.39
N VAL A 353 -21.17 -0.81 -7.44
CA VAL A 353 -20.65 -2.00 -8.12
C VAL A 353 -21.65 -2.39 -9.21
N ALA A 354 -21.24 -2.36 -10.47
CA ALA A 354 -22.03 -2.84 -11.59
C ALA A 354 -22.11 -4.37 -11.57
N LEU A 355 -23.27 -4.93 -11.85
CA LEU A 355 -23.49 -6.37 -11.93
C LEU A 355 -23.68 -6.77 -13.39
N TYR A 356 -22.93 -7.80 -13.81
CA TYR A 356 -22.90 -8.20 -15.22
C TYR A 356 -23.54 -9.55 -15.50
N THR A 357 -23.79 -10.37 -14.45
CA THR A 357 -24.43 -11.66 -14.62
C THR A 357 -25.91 -11.60 -14.29
N ARG A 358 -26.71 -12.40 -14.98
CA ARG A 358 -28.17 -12.46 -14.74
C ARG A 358 -28.50 -12.91 -13.33
N GLU A 359 -27.72 -13.84 -12.79
CA GLU A 359 -27.90 -14.36 -11.43
C GLU A 359 -27.65 -13.24 -10.40
N ALA A 360 -26.57 -12.49 -10.54
CA ALA A 360 -26.26 -11.36 -9.65
C ALA A 360 -27.33 -10.24 -9.74
N CYS A 361 -27.82 -9.94 -10.95
CA CYS A 361 -28.90 -8.98 -11.13
C CYS A 361 -30.21 -9.47 -10.50
N ALA A 362 -30.53 -10.77 -10.61
CA ALA A 362 -31.72 -11.35 -9.98
C ALA A 362 -31.64 -11.29 -8.44
N GLU A 363 -30.45 -11.50 -7.87
CA GLU A 363 -30.22 -11.35 -6.44
C GLU A 363 -30.32 -9.89 -6.00
N ALA A 364 -29.69 -8.94 -6.73
CA ALA A 364 -29.79 -7.51 -6.44
C ALA A 364 -31.23 -6.99 -6.51
N LYS A 365 -32.05 -7.53 -7.39
CA LYS A 365 -33.50 -7.23 -7.49
C LYS A 365 -34.26 -7.53 -6.19
N GLN A 366 -33.78 -8.46 -5.35
CA GLN A 366 -34.35 -8.73 -4.04
C GLN A 366 -33.88 -7.72 -2.97
N LEU A 367 -32.80 -6.99 -3.25
CA LEU A 367 -32.20 -6.00 -2.36
C LEU A 367 -32.63 -4.56 -2.69
N LEU A 368 -33.59 -4.37 -3.59
CA LEU A 368 -34.15 -3.06 -3.90
C LEU A 368 -34.79 -2.42 -2.67
N ALA A 369 -34.71 -1.09 -2.55
CA ALA A 369 -35.23 -0.34 -1.42
C ALA A 369 -36.71 -0.57 -1.23
N SER A 370 -37.49 -0.56 -2.31
CA SER A 370 -38.96 -0.82 -2.33
C SER A 370 -39.35 -2.22 -1.84
N LYS A 371 -38.42 -3.19 -1.90
CA LYS A 371 -38.70 -4.58 -1.47
C LYS A 371 -38.14 -4.88 -0.09
N ASN A 372 -37.16 -4.11 0.36
CA ASN A 372 -36.39 -4.44 1.53
C ASN A 372 -36.33 -3.25 2.49
N TYR A 373 -37.47 -2.87 3.04
CA TYR A 373 -37.57 -1.91 4.13
C TYR A 373 -37.00 -2.55 5.40
N LEU A 374 -35.67 -2.54 5.51
CA LEU A 374 -34.98 -3.14 6.63
C LEU A 374 -35.45 -2.54 7.95
N THR A 375 -35.62 -3.41 8.95
CA THR A 375 -35.94 -3.00 10.31
C THR A 375 -34.69 -3.04 11.17
N ASN A 376 -34.59 -2.08 12.07
CA ASN A 376 -33.62 -2.07 13.15
C ASN A 376 -33.89 -3.17 14.18
N ILE A 377 -32.96 -3.35 15.11
CA ILE A 377 -33.09 -4.30 16.24
C ILE A 377 -34.33 -3.98 17.09
N ASP A 378 -34.74 -2.72 17.17
CA ASP A 378 -35.94 -2.24 17.90
C ASP A 378 -37.23 -2.39 17.11
N GLY A 379 -37.16 -2.90 15.87
CA GLY A 379 -38.32 -3.05 14.98
C GLY A 379 -38.70 -1.80 14.21
N SER A 380 -37.99 -0.68 14.36
CA SER A 380 -38.23 0.54 13.56
C SER A 380 -37.80 0.32 12.11
N ILE A 381 -38.48 0.97 11.18
CA ILE A 381 -38.22 0.92 9.73
C ILE A 381 -36.97 1.76 9.47
N LEU A 382 -35.95 1.19 8.78
CA LEU A 382 -34.73 1.88 8.42
C LEU A 382 -34.90 2.86 7.26
N ASN A 383 -35.67 2.47 6.25
CA ASN A 383 -36.01 3.36 5.13
C ASN A 383 -37.31 4.10 5.47
N GLY A 384 -37.21 5.36 5.72
CA GLY A 384 -38.35 6.16 6.15
C GLY A 384 -38.11 7.66 5.98
N ILE A 385 -39.10 8.45 6.35
CA ILE A 385 -39.01 9.90 6.31
C ILE A 385 -37.98 10.37 7.35
N TYR A 386 -36.98 11.09 6.91
CA TYR A 386 -35.93 11.63 7.74
C TYR A 386 -36.40 12.87 8.51
N GLU A 387 -35.81 13.14 9.69
CA GLU A 387 -36.19 14.27 10.54
C GLU A 387 -36.15 15.61 9.80
N ASP A 388 -35.14 15.86 8.97
CA ASP A 388 -35.01 17.07 8.17
C ASP A 388 -36.10 17.18 7.09
N LEU A 389 -36.56 16.06 6.57
CA LEU A 389 -37.69 16.03 5.64
C LEU A 389 -38.98 16.37 6.35
N LEU A 390 -39.21 15.81 7.55
CA LEU A 390 -40.35 16.14 8.41
C LEU A 390 -40.36 17.63 8.79
N TYR A 391 -39.19 18.16 9.17
CA TYR A 391 -39.06 19.59 9.45
C TYR A 391 -39.30 20.45 8.24
N SER A 392 -38.84 20.07 7.07
CA SER A 392 -39.06 20.77 5.82
C SER A 392 -40.56 20.76 5.44
N LEU A 393 -41.23 19.61 5.54
CA LEU A 393 -42.67 19.48 5.34
C LEU A 393 -43.45 20.33 6.35
N HIS A 394 -43.09 20.30 7.63
CA HIS A 394 -43.70 21.15 8.65
C HIS A 394 -43.55 22.64 8.32
N ARG A 395 -42.34 23.08 7.93
CA ARG A 395 -42.10 24.48 7.51
C ARG A 395 -42.86 24.88 6.28
N MET A 396 -43.06 23.97 5.32
CA MET A 396 -43.87 24.22 4.13
C MET A 396 -45.37 24.34 4.48
N THR A 397 -45.85 23.57 5.42
CA THR A 397 -47.26 23.61 5.87
C THR A 397 -47.55 24.72 6.85
N GLU A 398 -46.56 25.30 7.56
CA GLU A 398 -46.72 26.46 8.44
C GLU A 398 -46.97 27.77 7.68
N LYS A 399 -46.55 27.88 6.42
CA LYS A 399 -46.86 29.03 5.57
C LYS A 399 -48.10 28.70 4.75
N GLU A 400 -49.14 29.52 4.84
CA GLU A 400 -50.41 29.40 4.10
C GLU A 400 -50.28 29.51 2.57
N GLU A 401 -49.22 28.99 1.97
CA GLU A 401 -49.08 28.85 0.52
C GLU A 401 -49.58 27.45 0.11
N THR A 402 -50.93 27.31 0.18
CA THR A 402 -51.63 26.03 0.06
C THR A 402 -51.57 25.41 -1.33
N ASP A 403 -51.42 26.19 -2.39
CA ASP A 403 -51.53 25.67 -3.75
C ASP A 403 -50.35 24.85 -4.25
N GLU A 404 -49.15 25.16 -3.83
CA GLU A 404 -47.92 24.39 -4.20
C GLU A 404 -47.77 23.11 -3.39
N VAL A 405 -48.26 23.08 -2.16
CA VAL A 405 -48.14 21.91 -1.25
C VAL A 405 -49.16 20.85 -1.63
N GLU A 406 -50.39 21.22 -2.01
CA GLU A 406 -51.40 20.28 -2.53
C GLU A 406 -50.93 19.62 -3.84
N ASP A 407 -50.22 20.33 -4.71
CA ASP A 407 -49.70 19.80 -5.96
C ASP A 407 -48.48 18.82 -5.72
N LEU A 408 -47.70 19.04 -4.65
CA LEU A 408 -46.65 18.15 -4.24
C LEU A 408 -47.10 16.88 -3.52
N LEU A 409 -48.21 16.96 -2.77
CA LEU A 409 -48.82 15.83 -2.07
C LEU A 409 -49.68 14.94 -2.99
N ASN A 410 -50.11 15.47 -4.14
CA ASN A 410 -50.91 14.76 -5.13
C ASN A 410 -50.10 14.21 -6.31
N ARG A 411 -48.76 14.37 -6.31
CA ARG A 411 -47.84 13.77 -7.26
C ARG A 411 -47.08 12.59 -6.62
#